data_592beeed712b74c3496c5ffaa84bd66d
#
_entry.id   592beeed712b74c3496c5ffaa84bd66d
#
_cell.length_a   1.000
_cell.length_b   1.000
_cell.length_c   1.000
_cell.angle_alpha   90.00
_cell.angle_beta   90.00
_cell.angle_gamma   90.00
#
_symmetry.space_group_name_H-M   'P 1'
#
loop_
_entity.id
_entity.type
_entity.pdbx_description
1 polymer ?
#
loop_
_entity_poly.entity_id
_entity_poly.type
_entity_poly.pdbx_seq_one_letter_code
_entity_poly.pdbx_strand_id
1 'polypeptide(L)'
;TDAKPTVCIIFYRSYLMAADLEPIDQLFSDFKKRDIKCISIFVNSLKIKSTAKWIESMLSKISPIAILNATAFSAKSRETGKSPLDHVGVPVFQIILSTSKKESWRRNPIGLNSSDLAMHVAIPEVDGRINGGIVSFKSEQAIDPALQFPISKHKVEKTLSKKIINKVEKWHVLRSKKNEEKRIAIVLSSYPGRDFQLALSLIHISEPTRPTP
;
A
#
# COMPACT_ATOMS: atom_id res chain seq x y z
N THR A 1 2.29 27.00 -10.67
CA THR A 1 2.43 26.93 -9.20
C THR A 1 3.08 25.62 -8.85
N ASP A 2 4.39 25.67 -8.54
CA ASP A 2 5.22 24.50 -8.22
C ASP A 2 4.91 23.99 -6.80
N ALA A 3 3.69 23.49 -6.60
CA ALA A 3 3.37 22.82 -5.35
C ALA A 3 4.11 21.48 -5.30
N LYS A 4 4.97 21.29 -4.28
CA LYS A 4 5.70 20.03 -4.09
C LYS A 4 4.74 18.84 -4.08
N PRO A 5 5.09 17.72 -4.75
CA PRO A 5 4.29 16.52 -4.72
C PRO A 5 4.07 16.07 -3.28
N THR A 6 2.84 15.71 -2.95
CA THR A 6 2.45 15.34 -1.59
C THR A 6 1.99 13.90 -1.54
N VAL A 7 2.50 13.11 -0.59
CA VAL A 7 2.05 11.74 -0.28
C VAL A 7 1.28 11.76 1.03
N CYS A 8 0.20 10.98 1.11
CA CYS A 8 -0.56 10.80 2.33
C CYS A 8 -0.33 9.40 2.89
N ILE A 9 0.04 9.29 4.18
CA ILE A 9 0.14 8.01 4.91
C ILE A 9 -1.05 7.89 5.85
N ILE A 10 -1.82 6.80 5.73
CA ILE A 10 -2.96 6.53 6.60
C ILE A 10 -2.68 5.29 7.44
N PHE A 11 -2.83 5.41 8.74
CA PHE A 11 -2.51 4.35 9.70
C PHE A 11 -3.48 4.32 10.88
N TYR A 12 -3.47 3.24 11.68
CA TYR A 12 -4.36 3.16 12.82
C TYR A 12 -3.88 4.02 14.00
N ARG A 13 -4.83 4.66 14.69
CA ARG A 13 -4.59 5.41 15.93
C ARG A 13 -3.90 4.57 17.00
N SER A 14 -4.10 3.27 17.03
CA SER A 14 -3.46 2.35 17.98
C SER A 14 -1.93 2.44 17.95
N TYR A 15 -1.31 2.65 16.78
CA TYR A 15 0.14 2.84 16.67
C TYR A 15 0.61 4.12 17.37
N LEU A 16 -0.17 5.20 17.25
CA LEU A 16 0.12 6.46 17.96
C LEU A 16 0.02 6.27 19.48
N MET A 17 -1.06 5.62 19.94
CA MET A 17 -1.30 5.38 21.37
C MET A 17 -0.25 4.46 21.99
N ALA A 18 0.29 3.52 21.21
CA ALA A 18 1.36 2.61 21.64
C ALA A 18 2.77 3.22 21.49
N ALA A 19 2.90 4.46 21.01
CA ALA A 19 4.16 5.07 20.63
C ALA A 19 5.01 4.15 19.71
N ASP A 20 4.34 3.46 18.75
CA ASP A 20 4.94 2.50 17.81
C ASP A 20 4.96 3.10 16.39
N LEU A 21 5.61 4.26 16.25
CA LEU A 21 5.59 5.10 15.05
C LEU A 21 6.85 5.01 14.19
N GLU A 22 7.87 4.26 14.58
CA GLU A 22 9.14 4.17 13.82
C GLU A 22 8.92 3.94 12.30
N PRO A 23 7.99 3.06 11.85
CA PRO A 23 7.74 2.88 10.42
C PRO A 23 7.19 4.12 9.71
N ILE A 24 6.32 4.85 10.38
CA ILE A 24 5.69 6.06 9.82
C ILE A 24 6.70 7.20 9.77
N ASP A 25 7.45 7.41 10.85
CA ASP A 25 8.48 8.45 10.95
C ASP A 25 9.62 8.23 9.93
N GLN A 26 10.00 6.96 9.71
CA GLN A 26 11.02 6.63 8.72
C GLN A 26 10.53 6.95 7.30
N LEU A 27 9.30 6.54 6.95
CA LEU A 27 8.72 6.87 5.63
C LEU A 27 8.62 8.38 5.43
N PHE A 28 8.16 9.11 6.46
CA PHE A 28 8.10 10.57 6.45
C PHE A 28 9.48 11.20 6.17
N SER A 29 10.51 10.76 6.91
CA SER A 29 11.87 11.23 6.73
C SER A 29 12.42 10.92 5.35
N ASP A 30 12.15 9.74 4.82
CA ASP A 30 12.68 9.29 3.53
C ASP A 30 11.99 10.00 2.35
N PHE A 31 10.68 10.27 2.41
CA PHE A 31 10.00 11.12 1.41
C PHE A 31 10.51 12.57 1.45
N LYS A 32 10.73 13.11 2.65
CA LYS A 32 11.30 14.46 2.82
C LYS A 32 12.68 14.59 2.16
N LYS A 33 13.54 13.56 2.26
CA LYS A 33 14.84 13.53 1.57
C LYS A 33 14.74 13.55 0.05
N ARG A 34 13.58 13.19 -0.50
CA ARG A 34 13.29 13.18 -1.94
C ARG A 34 12.50 14.40 -2.41
N ASP A 35 12.42 15.41 -1.57
CA ASP A 35 11.63 16.63 -1.82
C ASP A 35 10.13 16.38 -2.07
N ILE A 36 9.62 15.29 -1.49
CA ILE A 36 8.21 14.94 -1.50
C ILE A 36 7.62 15.29 -0.13
N LYS A 37 6.58 16.11 -0.12
CA LYS A 37 5.84 16.41 1.11
C LYS A 37 5.09 15.17 1.58
N CYS A 38 5.13 14.90 2.87
CA CYS A 38 4.43 13.77 3.47
C CYS A 38 3.46 14.26 4.53
N ILE A 39 2.23 13.78 4.50
CA ILE A 39 1.21 14.05 5.51
C ILE A 39 0.74 12.70 6.06
N SER A 40 0.84 12.55 7.39
CA SER A 40 0.41 11.33 8.08
C SER A 40 -0.91 11.57 8.79
N ILE A 41 -1.86 10.68 8.58
CA ILE A 41 -3.22 10.74 9.15
C ILE A 41 -3.49 9.45 9.91
N PHE A 42 -3.86 9.56 11.17
CA PHE A 42 -4.31 8.40 11.95
C PHE A 42 -5.84 8.30 11.97
N VAL A 43 -6.34 7.08 11.97
CA VAL A 43 -7.77 6.77 12.02
C VAL A 43 -8.06 5.63 13.00
N ASN A 44 -9.24 5.62 13.58
CA ASN A 44 -9.71 4.46 14.34
C ASN A 44 -10.16 3.34 13.38
N SER A 45 -10.93 3.70 12.35
CA SER A 45 -11.39 2.79 11.31
C SER A 45 -11.88 3.58 10.10
N LEU A 46 -11.55 3.11 8.90
CA LEU A 46 -12.05 3.67 7.64
C LEU A 46 -13.51 3.30 7.35
N LYS A 47 -14.10 2.37 8.11
CA LYS A 47 -15.51 1.96 7.97
C LYS A 47 -16.50 2.83 8.74
N ILE A 48 -16.02 3.69 9.63
CA ILE A 48 -16.87 4.63 10.37
C ILE A 48 -17.27 5.75 9.40
N LYS A 49 -18.59 5.94 9.18
CA LYS A 49 -19.13 6.90 8.18
C LYS A 49 -18.59 8.33 8.38
N SER A 50 -18.49 8.81 9.62
CA SER A 50 -17.93 10.14 9.91
C SER A 50 -16.45 10.24 9.56
N THR A 51 -15.66 9.22 9.91
CA THR A 51 -14.24 9.13 9.56
C THR A 51 -14.04 9.06 8.05
N ALA A 52 -14.84 8.26 7.34
CA ALA A 52 -14.78 8.14 5.88
C ALA A 52 -15.02 9.49 5.20
N LYS A 53 -16.11 10.19 5.53
CA LYS A 53 -16.40 11.53 4.99
C LYS A 53 -15.29 12.55 5.30
N TRP A 54 -14.74 12.50 6.52
CA TRP A 54 -13.66 13.40 6.90
C TRP A 54 -12.39 13.11 6.08
N ILE A 55 -12.03 11.83 5.89
CA ILE A 55 -10.88 11.42 5.05
C ILE A 55 -11.07 11.89 3.61
N GLU A 56 -12.25 11.70 3.00
CA GLU A 56 -12.56 12.18 1.67
C GLU A 56 -12.33 13.70 1.54
N SER A 57 -12.83 14.48 2.50
CA SER A 57 -12.64 15.92 2.57
C SER A 57 -11.17 16.31 2.71
N MET A 58 -10.42 15.62 3.58
CA MET A 58 -9.00 15.87 3.78
C MET A 58 -8.17 15.52 2.54
N LEU A 59 -8.43 14.38 1.91
CA LEU A 59 -7.74 13.96 0.69
C LEU A 59 -8.00 14.94 -0.47
N SER A 60 -9.22 15.48 -0.59
CA SER A 60 -9.53 16.51 -1.58
C SER A 60 -8.71 17.79 -1.37
N LYS A 61 -8.53 18.22 -0.10
CA LYS A 61 -7.71 19.40 0.25
C LYS A 61 -6.21 19.17 0.04
N ILE A 62 -5.73 17.97 0.37
CA ILE A 62 -4.31 17.61 0.25
C ILE A 62 -3.93 17.39 -1.22
N SER A 63 -4.83 16.86 -2.04
CA SER A 63 -4.58 16.46 -3.44
C SER A 63 -3.29 15.63 -3.58
N PRO A 64 -3.17 14.47 -2.90
CA PRO A 64 -1.94 13.71 -2.89
C PRO A 64 -1.65 13.08 -4.26
N ILE A 65 -0.38 12.84 -4.56
CA ILE A 65 0.05 12.05 -5.73
C ILE A 65 -0.15 10.55 -5.53
N ALA A 66 -0.14 10.10 -4.29
CA ALA A 66 -0.36 8.72 -3.87
C ALA A 66 -0.78 8.65 -2.41
N ILE A 67 -1.44 7.56 -2.04
CA ILE A 67 -1.79 7.22 -0.65
C ILE A 67 -1.07 5.93 -0.26
N LEU A 68 -0.37 5.95 0.88
CA LEU A 68 0.15 4.74 1.53
C LEU A 68 -0.81 4.37 2.66
N ASN A 69 -1.45 3.24 2.52
CA ASN A 69 -2.38 2.75 3.52
C ASN A 69 -1.75 1.66 4.38
N ALA A 70 -1.59 1.94 5.66
CA ALA A 70 -1.10 0.99 6.67
C ALA A 70 -2.24 0.40 7.51
N THR A 71 -3.51 0.65 7.15
CA THR A 71 -4.63 -0.02 7.81
C THR A 71 -4.85 -1.40 7.20
N ALA A 72 -5.34 -2.34 8.02
CA ALA A 72 -5.72 -3.68 7.58
C ALA A 72 -7.17 -3.73 7.06
N PHE A 73 -7.55 -4.85 6.47
CA PHE A 73 -8.89 -5.14 5.99
C PHE A 73 -9.38 -4.28 4.82
N SER A 74 -10.58 -4.57 4.35
CA SER A 74 -11.27 -3.76 3.35
C SER A 74 -11.83 -2.48 3.97
N ALA A 75 -11.65 -1.36 3.29
CA ALA A 75 -12.26 -0.07 3.63
C ALA A 75 -13.54 0.21 2.82
N LYS A 76 -13.93 -0.69 1.89
CA LYS A 76 -15.16 -0.53 1.12
C LYS A 76 -16.40 -0.52 2.02
N SER A 77 -17.26 0.44 1.77
CA SER A 77 -18.61 0.45 2.35
C SER A 77 -19.44 -0.66 1.73
N ARG A 78 -20.23 -1.36 2.55
CA ARG A 78 -21.18 -2.38 2.06
C ARG A 78 -22.30 -1.77 1.22
N GLU A 79 -22.67 -0.50 1.49
CA GLU A 79 -23.75 0.19 0.82
C GLU A 79 -23.34 0.71 -0.58
N THR A 80 -22.13 1.25 -0.69
CA THR A 80 -21.67 1.94 -1.91
C THR A 80 -20.65 1.14 -2.72
N GLY A 81 -20.05 0.10 -2.16
CA GLY A 81 -18.94 -0.63 -2.76
C GLY A 81 -17.66 0.18 -2.92
N LYS A 82 -17.63 1.43 -2.43
CA LYS A 82 -16.47 2.34 -2.57
C LYS A 82 -15.71 2.49 -1.27
N SER A 83 -14.41 2.70 -1.39
CA SER A 83 -13.54 3.06 -0.27
C SER A 83 -13.37 4.59 -0.22
N PRO A 84 -13.26 5.20 0.97
CA PRO A 84 -12.98 6.63 1.08
C PRO A 84 -11.60 7.01 0.49
N LEU A 85 -10.70 6.05 0.30
CA LEU A 85 -9.39 6.26 -0.30
C LEU A 85 -9.47 6.41 -1.83
N ASP A 86 -10.55 5.95 -2.46
CA ASP A 86 -10.75 6.02 -3.92
C ASP A 86 -11.19 7.42 -4.39
N HIS A 87 -11.59 8.28 -3.44
CA HIS A 87 -12.24 9.56 -3.71
C HIS A 87 -11.44 10.50 -4.62
N VAL A 88 -10.12 10.51 -4.48
CA VAL A 88 -9.23 11.42 -5.23
C VAL A 88 -8.59 10.77 -6.47
N GLY A 89 -8.90 9.52 -6.78
CA GLY A 89 -8.45 8.84 -8.01
C GLY A 89 -6.92 8.71 -8.13
N VAL A 90 -6.20 8.58 -7.03
CA VAL A 90 -4.75 8.39 -6.99
C VAL A 90 -4.40 6.95 -6.62
N PRO A 91 -3.19 6.46 -6.95
CA PRO A 91 -2.75 5.14 -6.52
C PRO A 91 -2.78 4.99 -4.99
N VAL A 92 -3.41 3.91 -4.52
CA VAL A 92 -3.42 3.52 -3.11
C VAL A 92 -2.52 2.31 -2.91
N PHE A 93 -1.37 2.52 -2.28
CA PHE A 93 -0.41 1.47 -1.95
C PHE A 93 -0.72 0.90 -0.57
N GLN A 94 -1.02 -0.40 -0.52
CA GLN A 94 -1.13 -1.12 0.73
C GLN A 94 0.26 -1.42 1.26
N ILE A 95 0.66 -0.79 2.35
CA ILE A 95 1.91 -1.06 3.05
C ILE A 95 1.67 -1.95 4.26
N ILE A 96 2.63 -2.80 4.57
CA ILE A 96 2.48 -3.85 5.57
C ILE A 96 3.41 -3.56 6.75
N LEU A 97 2.81 -3.38 7.91
CA LEU A 97 3.48 -3.40 9.20
C LEU A 97 3.29 -4.82 9.75
N SER A 98 4.24 -5.71 9.45
CA SER A 98 4.09 -7.15 9.73
C SER A 98 4.07 -7.43 11.23
N THR A 99 3.17 -8.31 11.64
CA THR A 99 3.07 -8.80 13.03
C THR A 99 4.15 -9.83 13.36
N SER A 100 4.85 -10.35 12.35
CA SER A 100 5.94 -11.33 12.52
C SER A 100 7.27 -10.68 12.84
N LYS A 101 8.18 -11.47 13.43
CA LYS A 101 9.61 -11.14 13.49
C LYS A 101 10.24 -11.33 12.11
N LYS A 102 11.27 -10.53 11.79
CA LYS A 102 11.98 -10.58 10.51
C LYS A 102 12.59 -11.96 10.22
N GLU A 103 13.14 -12.60 11.25
CA GLU A 103 13.76 -13.94 11.17
C GLU A 103 12.72 -15.00 10.80
N SER A 104 11.53 -14.93 11.39
CA SER A 104 10.42 -15.83 11.07
C SER A 104 9.97 -15.67 9.62
N TRP A 105 9.84 -14.44 9.15
CA TRP A 105 9.53 -14.14 7.75
C TRP A 105 10.59 -14.67 6.77
N ARG A 106 11.89 -14.51 7.10
CA ARG A 106 12.98 -15.01 6.24
C ARG A 106 13.03 -16.53 6.12
N ARG A 107 12.67 -17.24 7.19
CA ARG A 107 12.68 -18.72 7.25
C ARG A 107 11.42 -19.33 6.63
N ASN A 108 10.35 -18.57 6.52
CA ASN A 108 9.09 -19.05 5.98
C ASN A 108 9.12 -19.02 4.44
N PRO A 109 9.03 -20.16 3.74
CA PRO A 109 9.03 -20.19 2.27
C PRO A 109 7.82 -19.46 1.65
N ILE A 110 6.72 -19.32 2.40
CA ILE A 110 5.52 -18.58 1.98
C ILE A 110 5.69 -17.05 2.23
N GLY A 111 6.68 -16.64 3.04
CA GLY A 111 6.95 -15.26 3.39
C GLY A 111 6.13 -14.79 4.58
N LEU A 112 5.07 -14.00 4.36
CA LEU A 112 4.18 -13.52 5.44
C LEU A 112 3.44 -14.67 6.12
N ASN A 113 3.11 -14.50 7.42
CA ASN A 113 2.19 -15.40 8.09
C ASN A 113 0.78 -15.29 7.48
N SER A 114 -0.06 -16.29 7.70
CA SER A 114 -1.41 -16.36 7.12
C SER A 114 -2.29 -15.17 7.51
N SER A 115 -2.14 -14.67 8.73
CA SER A 115 -2.89 -13.53 9.24
C SER A 115 -2.51 -12.24 8.53
N ASP A 116 -1.21 -11.95 8.44
CA ASP A 116 -0.71 -10.77 7.72
C ASP A 116 -1.07 -10.84 6.22
N LEU A 117 -0.96 -12.04 5.61
CA LEU A 117 -1.33 -12.26 4.22
C LEU A 117 -2.80 -11.96 3.97
N ALA A 118 -3.69 -12.50 4.81
CA ALA A 118 -5.13 -12.27 4.68
C ALA A 118 -5.50 -10.79 4.89
N MET A 119 -5.05 -10.20 6.00
CA MET A 119 -5.51 -8.87 6.43
C MET A 119 -4.84 -7.71 5.68
N HIS A 120 -3.61 -7.88 5.25
CA HIS A 120 -2.83 -6.79 4.62
C HIS A 120 -2.61 -6.97 3.12
N VAL A 121 -2.89 -8.15 2.56
CA VAL A 121 -2.72 -8.40 1.12
C VAL A 121 -4.06 -8.80 0.49
N ALA A 122 -4.59 -9.98 0.80
CA ALA A 122 -5.73 -10.54 0.08
C ALA A 122 -7.01 -9.69 0.22
N ILE A 123 -7.37 -9.29 1.44
CA ILE A 123 -8.57 -8.47 1.65
C ILE A 123 -8.41 -7.05 1.07
N PRO A 124 -7.29 -6.33 1.26
CA PRO A 124 -7.08 -5.04 0.61
C PRO A 124 -7.02 -5.11 -0.93
N GLU A 125 -6.57 -6.22 -1.51
CA GLU A 125 -6.54 -6.40 -2.97
C GLU A 125 -7.96 -6.36 -3.58
N VAL A 126 -8.96 -6.89 -2.89
CA VAL A 126 -10.39 -6.78 -3.26
C VAL A 126 -10.83 -5.32 -3.37
N ASP A 127 -10.23 -4.42 -2.61
CA ASP A 127 -10.46 -2.97 -2.71
C ASP A 127 -9.73 -2.32 -3.91
N GLY A 128 -8.97 -3.08 -4.71
CA GLY A 128 -8.18 -2.55 -5.82
C GLY A 128 -6.89 -1.86 -5.38
N ARG A 129 -6.38 -2.16 -4.18
CA ARG A 129 -5.14 -1.57 -3.68
C ARG A 129 -3.91 -2.22 -4.29
N ILE A 130 -2.91 -1.40 -4.55
CA ILE A 130 -1.63 -1.86 -5.08
C ILE A 130 -0.78 -2.36 -3.93
N ASN A 131 -0.22 -3.57 -4.03
CA ASN A 131 0.71 -4.06 -3.02
C ASN A 131 1.94 -3.15 -2.94
N GLY A 132 2.08 -2.43 -1.84
CA GLY A 132 3.22 -1.57 -1.53
C GLY A 132 4.41 -2.35 -1.03
N GLY A 133 4.17 -3.40 -0.27
CA GLY A 133 5.19 -4.24 0.36
C GLY A 133 5.33 -4.03 1.86
N ILE A 134 6.28 -4.73 2.45
CA ILE A 134 6.54 -4.70 3.89
C ILE A 134 7.43 -3.50 4.23
N VAL A 135 7.03 -2.74 5.24
CA VAL A 135 7.81 -1.61 5.80
C VAL A 135 8.58 -2.04 7.04
N SER A 136 7.96 -2.83 7.91
CA SER A 136 8.51 -3.16 9.23
C SER A 136 8.10 -4.53 9.70
N PHE A 137 8.85 -5.03 10.67
CA PHE A 137 8.59 -6.27 11.40
C PHE A 137 8.52 -6.00 12.89
N LYS A 138 7.84 -6.86 13.65
CA LYS A 138 7.87 -6.82 15.12
C LYS A 138 9.26 -7.19 15.63
N SER A 139 9.72 -6.42 16.61
CA SER A 139 10.95 -6.64 17.35
C SER A 139 10.64 -6.53 18.83
N GLU A 140 11.04 -7.52 19.59
CA GLU A 140 10.97 -7.45 21.05
C GLU A 140 12.07 -6.52 21.54
N GLN A 141 11.71 -5.63 22.44
CA GLN A 141 12.65 -4.82 23.21
C GLN A 141 13.03 -5.56 24.51
N ALA A 142 13.94 -4.97 25.27
CA ALA A 142 14.26 -5.48 26.61
C ALA A 142 12.99 -5.58 27.47
N ILE A 143 13.01 -6.54 28.41
CA ILE A 143 11.92 -6.70 29.37
C ILE A 143 11.82 -5.40 30.19
N ASP A 144 10.63 -4.83 30.23
CA ASP A 144 10.34 -3.70 31.11
C ASP A 144 10.40 -4.16 32.56
N PRO A 145 11.27 -3.56 33.40
CA PRO A 145 11.43 -4.01 34.79
C PRO A 145 10.17 -3.86 35.64
N ALA A 146 9.31 -2.88 35.35
CA ALA A 146 8.07 -2.64 36.09
C ALA A 146 6.94 -3.57 35.62
N LEU A 147 6.86 -3.82 34.33
CA LEU A 147 5.78 -4.62 33.73
C LEU A 147 6.11 -6.11 33.64
N GLN A 148 7.38 -6.50 33.84
CA GLN A 148 7.85 -7.88 33.80
C GLN A 148 7.59 -8.62 32.48
N PHE A 149 7.37 -7.91 31.36
CA PHE A 149 7.22 -8.52 30.03
C PHE A 149 7.92 -7.70 28.93
N PRO A 150 8.29 -8.33 27.81
CA PRO A 150 8.94 -7.62 26.70
C PRO A 150 7.93 -6.74 25.94
N ILE A 151 8.30 -5.49 25.71
CA ILE A 151 7.54 -4.60 24.85
C ILE A 151 7.88 -4.92 23.40
N SER A 152 6.87 -5.22 22.58
CA SER A 152 7.04 -5.50 21.15
C SER A 152 6.68 -4.25 20.34
N LYS A 153 7.65 -3.73 19.57
CA LYS A 153 7.46 -2.58 18.68
C LYS A 153 7.89 -2.93 17.25
N HIS A 154 7.38 -2.17 16.28
CA HIS A 154 7.79 -2.30 14.90
C HIS A 154 9.20 -1.73 14.69
N LYS A 155 10.02 -2.48 13.97
CA LYS A 155 11.34 -2.08 13.49
C LYS A 155 11.34 -2.00 11.98
N VAL A 156 11.78 -0.87 11.44
CA VAL A 156 11.81 -0.64 10.00
C VAL A 156 12.80 -1.55 9.29
N GLU A 157 12.38 -2.09 8.16
CA GLU A 157 13.28 -2.71 7.20
C GLU A 157 13.64 -1.70 6.09
N LYS A 158 14.76 -1.03 6.24
CA LYS A 158 15.17 0.12 5.40
C LYS A 158 15.24 -0.22 3.91
N THR A 159 15.67 -1.43 3.56
CA THR A 159 15.78 -1.86 2.16
C THR A 159 14.40 -1.99 1.51
N LEU A 160 13.43 -2.58 2.23
CA LEU A 160 12.06 -2.75 1.75
C LEU A 160 11.33 -1.40 1.70
N SER A 161 11.50 -0.55 2.72
CA SER A 161 10.95 0.81 2.75
C SER A 161 11.41 1.64 1.53
N LYS A 162 12.69 1.61 1.18
CA LYS A 162 13.21 2.29 -0.02
C LYS A 162 12.55 1.80 -1.32
N LYS A 163 12.24 0.50 -1.43
CA LYS A 163 11.53 -0.04 -2.61
C LYS A 163 10.13 0.55 -2.75
N ILE A 164 9.44 0.78 -1.65
CA ILE A 164 8.10 1.39 -1.63
C ILE A 164 8.19 2.84 -2.13
N ILE A 165 9.13 3.61 -1.61
CA ILE A 165 9.33 5.01 -2.02
C ILE A 165 9.64 5.10 -3.51
N ASN A 166 10.57 4.27 -4.02
CA ASN A 166 10.88 4.19 -5.43
C ASN A 166 9.65 3.82 -6.29
N LYS A 167 8.78 2.94 -5.78
CA LYS A 167 7.53 2.56 -6.47
C LYS A 167 6.59 3.76 -6.58
N VAL A 168 6.39 4.51 -5.50
CA VAL A 168 5.54 5.72 -5.48
C VAL A 168 6.07 6.76 -6.46
N GLU A 169 7.36 7.05 -6.47
CA GLU A 169 7.98 7.99 -7.40
C GLU A 169 7.79 7.57 -8.87
N LYS A 170 8.05 6.30 -9.18
CA LYS A 170 7.87 5.78 -10.54
C LYS A 170 6.41 5.86 -11.01
N TRP A 171 5.44 5.61 -10.13
CA TRP A 171 4.04 5.79 -10.44
C TRP A 171 3.67 7.25 -10.66
N HIS A 172 4.23 8.16 -9.87
CA HIS A 172 4.03 9.61 -10.08
C HIS A 172 4.57 10.03 -11.44
N VAL A 173 5.82 9.66 -11.77
CA VAL A 173 6.43 9.94 -13.09
C VAL A 173 5.60 9.34 -14.22
N LEU A 174 5.12 8.10 -14.08
CA LEU A 174 4.30 7.45 -15.11
C LEU A 174 2.98 8.20 -15.36
N ARG A 175 2.33 8.70 -14.29
CA ARG A 175 1.11 9.51 -14.42
C ARG A 175 1.34 10.86 -15.09
N SER A 176 2.50 11.46 -14.88
CA SER A 176 2.86 12.78 -15.44
C SER A 176 3.24 12.70 -16.93
N LYS A 177 3.62 11.52 -17.43
CA LYS A 177 3.97 11.32 -18.83
C LYS A 177 2.76 11.35 -19.75
N LYS A 178 2.91 11.97 -20.92
CA LYS A 178 1.96 11.85 -22.02
C LYS A 178 1.90 10.39 -22.51
N ASN A 179 0.78 9.96 -23.07
CA ASN A 179 0.62 8.56 -23.51
C ASN A 179 1.65 8.17 -24.59
N GLU A 180 2.03 9.09 -25.46
CA GLU A 180 3.04 8.91 -26.49
C GLU A 180 4.45 8.63 -25.96
N GLU A 181 4.73 9.08 -24.74
CA GLU A 181 6.03 8.89 -24.07
C GLU A 181 6.09 7.61 -23.22
N LYS A 182 4.94 6.93 -23.06
CA LYS A 182 4.85 5.71 -22.26
C LYS A 182 5.34 4.51 -23.06
N ARG A 183 6.23 3.72 -22.48
CA ARG A 183 6.67 2.44 -23.04
C ARG A 183 5.89 1.34 -22.35
N ILE A 184 5.23 0.50 -23.14
CA ILE A 184 4.40 -0.61 -22.65
C ILE A 184 5.07 -1.91 -23.06
N ALA A 185 5.21 -2.85 -22.11
CA ALA A 185 5.61 -4.21 -22.38
C ALA A 185 4.42 -5.14 -22.05
N ILE A 186 4.03 -5.98 -22.97
CA ILE A 186 3.01 -7.00 -22.78
C ILE A 186 3.73 -8.34 -22.62
N VAL A 187 3.59 -8.95 -21.44
CA VAL A 187 4.17 -10.27 -21.17
C VAL A 187 3.05 -11.30 -21.24
N LEU A 188 3.14 -12.18 -22.23
CA LEU A 188 2.18 -13.27 -22.41
C LEU A 188 2.74 -14.52 -21.74
N SER A 189 1.94 -15.18 -20.92
CA SER A 189 2.28 -16.48 -20.33
C SER A 189 1.60 -17.60 -21.13
N SER A 190 2.33 -18.70 -21.37
CA SER A 190 1.77 -19.93 -21.91
C SER A 190 1.59 -20.97 -20.81
N TYR A 191 0.62 -21.88 -21.01
CA TYR A 191 0.56 -23.08 -20.17
C TYR A 191 1.67 -24.05 -20.57
N PRO A 192 2.37 -24.66 -19.61
CA PRO A 192 3.40 -25.64 -19.90
C PRO A 192 2.88 -26.77 -20.82
N GLY A 193 3.55 -27.02 -21.95
CA GLY A 193 3.20 -28.07 -22.88
C GLY A 193 2.00 -27.77 -23.80
N ARG A 194 1.52 -26.52 -23.89
CA ARG A 194 0.38 -26.12 -24.73
C ARG A 194 0.63 -24.77 -25.40
N ASP A 195 1.49 -24.77 -26.40
CA ASP A 195 1.93 -23.54 -27.12
C ASP A 195 0.80 -22.78 -27.81
N PHE A 196 -0.33 -23.44 -28.08
CA PHE A 196 -1.52 -22.83 -28.70
C PHE A 196 -2.46 -22.13 -27.69
N GLN A 197 -2.19 -22.23 -26.38
CA GLN A 197 -2.99 -21.58 -25.33
C GLN A 197 -2.27 -20.36 -24.73
N LEU A 198 -1.76 -19.49 -25.57
CA LEU A 198 -1.16 -18.23 -25.18
C LEU A 198 -2.26 -17.26 -24.72
N ALA A 199 -2.07 -16.69 -23.52
CA ALA A 199 -2.84 -15.54 -23.04
C ALA A 199 -4.37 -15.65 -23.15
N LEU A 200 -4.96 -16.81 -22.88
CA LEU A 200 -6.41 -17.05 -23.01
C LEU A 200 -7.29 -15.97 -22.35
N SER A 201 -6.85 -15.38 -21.25
CA SER A 201 -7.56 -14.31 -20.57
C SER A 201 -7.43 -12.93 -21.24
N LEU A 202 -6.50 -12.76 -22.18
CA LEU A 202 -6.23 -11.49 -22.85
C LEU A 202 -6.79 -11.43 -24.28
N ILE A 203 -7.30 -12.53 -24.82
CA ILE A 203 -7.83 -12.60 -26.21
C ILE A 203 -8.91 -11.53 -26.42
N HIS A 204 -9.80 -11.33 -25.46
CA HIS A 204 -10.87 -10.32 -25.55
C HIS A 204 -10.41 -8.88 -25.39
N ILE A 205 -9.20 -8.67 -24.85
CA ILE A 205 -8.63 -7.33 -24.62
C ILE A 205 -7.73 -6.93 -25.80
N SER A 206 -7.06 -7.90 -26.42
CA SER A 206 -6.08 -7.66 -27.48
C SER A 206 -6.63 -7.75 -28.89
N GLU A 207 -7.80 -8.35 -29.09
CA GLU A 207 -8.51 -8.29 -30.39
C GLU A 207 -9.55 -7.16 -30.36
N PRO A 208 -9.27 -6.00 -31.00
CA PRO A 208 -10.33 -5.06 -31.28
C PRO A 208 -11.30 -5.74 -32.25
N THR A 209 -12.55 -5.91 -31.82
CA THR A 209 -13.74 -6.27 -32.59
C THR A 209 -13.47 -6.64 -34.03
N ARG A 210 -13.36 -7.95 -34.32
CA ARG A 210 -13.48 -8.45 -35.66
C ARG A 210 -14.84 -7.98 -36.21
N PRO A 211 -14.91 -7.27 -37.35
CA PRO A 211 -16.18 -7.02 -37.96
C PRO A 211 -16.80 -8.40 -38.25
N THR A 212 -17.96 -8.67 -37.66
CA THR A 212 -18.79 -9.81 -38.05
C THR A 212 -19.09 -9.69 -39.53
N PRO A 213 -18.89 -10.76 -40.34
CA PRO A 213 -19.21 -10.74 -41.74
C PRO A 213 -20.69 -10.51 -42.02
#